data_204279dfe6645630b0e5df5c6ea7676a
#
_entry.id   204279dfe6645630b0e5df5c6ea7676a
#
_cell.length_a   1.000
_cell.length_b   1.000
_cell.length_c   1.000
_cell.angle_alpha   90.00
_cell.angle_beta   90.00
_cell.angle_gamma   90.00
#
_symmetry.space_group_name_H-M   'P 1'
#
loop_
_entity.id
_entity.type
_entity.pdbx_description
1 polymer ?
#
loop_
_entity_poly.entity_id
_entity_poly.type
_entity_poly.pdbx_seq_one_letter_code
_entity_poly.pdbx_strand_id
1 'polypeptide(L)'
;MIISFKMALRSISSNKLRAALTMLGIIIGVMALVVLVSLVNGATSSVTDAVSGLGTSMLSVSISDDKGMPLDLDTVNGYMDEDGIGLVAPYISSSVTATGDEASGEVTVYGATPAFYDVQGMQLAMGRFLKTSDVENHTYVCVINETAATELIGYVDCVDQAISLNGVEYTIVGVLSDNEDSLTSMMTSGSLAVYLPYTSLLRLSDSLTSEVTSFYVSAPENGTMETVEAVMTNILMERFEDDDEAFSISSQSVLEDTMSSITSVLTILLGGIAAISLVVGGIGIMNIMLVTVTERTREIGIRKAIGASRGTILSQFLMEAVVLCMLGCALGIFLSWAILQTVTTVVSSLDMSFSLDGGVVLIAVAFCFVIGVVFGLYPANKAAKMKPIDALHYGG
;
A
#
# COMPACT_ATOMS: atom_id res chain seq x y z
N MET A 1 24.02 -1.57 -38.01
CA MET A 1 23.02 -1.91 -36.98
C MET A 1 21.77 -2.60 -37.56
N ILE A 2 21.04 -2.03 -38.51
CA ILE A 2 19.81 -2.62 -39.10
C ILE A 2 20.05 -4.03 -39.69
N ILE A 3 21.17 -4.23 -40.37
CA ILE A 3 21.53 -5.53 -40.95
C ILE A 3 21.82 -6.57 -39.87
N SER A 4 22.51 -6.21 -38.79
CA SER A 4 22.80 -7.09 -37.65
C SER A 4 21.51 -7.49 -36.90
N PHE A 5 20.56 -6.56 -36.72
CA PHE A 5 19.25 -6.84 -36.16
C PHE A 5 18.42 -7.83 -37.00
N LYS A 6 18.41 -7.64 -38.35
CA LYS A 6 17.69 -8.53 -39.25
C LYS A 6 18.32 -9.94 -39.31
N MET A 7 19.64 -10.01 -39.14
CA MET A 7 20.35 -11.32 -39.03
C MET A 7 20.05 -11.99 -37.68
N ALA A 8 19.98 -11.26 -36.58
CA ALA A 8 19.59 -11.79 -35.27
C ALA A 8 18.18 -12.41 -35.30
N LEU A 9 17.20 -11.70 -35.86
CA LEU A 9 15.84 -12.23 -36.04
C LEU A 9 15.78 -13.50 -36.89
N ARG A 10 16.60 -13.58 -37.96
CA ARG A 10 16.67 -14.75 -38.84
C ARG A 10 17.31 -15.95 -38.13
N SER A 11 18.31 -15.71 -37.29
CA SER A 11 18.96 -16.72 -36.47
C SER A 11 18.01 -17.33 -35.45
N ILE A 12 17.20 -16.48 -34.76
CA ILE A 12 16.17 -16.92 -33.83
C ILE A 12 15.12 -17.80 -34.51
N SER A 13 14.71 -17.44 -35.74
CA SER A 13 13.71 -18.17 -36.50
C SER A 13 14.20 -19.55 -36.98
N SER A 14 15.51 -19.79 -37.08
CA SER A 14 16.07 -21.08 -37.53
C SER A 14 16.07 -22.16 -36.43
N ASN A 15 16.10 -21.78 -35.14
CA ASN A 15 16.09 -22.72 -34.02
C ASN A 15 15.11 -22.27 -32.90
N LYS A 16 13.80 -22.30 -33.23
CA LYS A 16 12.71 -21.76 -32.40
C LYS A 16 12.65 -22.36 -30.99
N LEU A 17 12.84 -23.68 -30.86
CA LEU A 17 12.77 -24.35 -29.55
C LEU A 17 13.88 -23.87 -28.61
N ARG A 18 15.10 -23.71 -29.12
CA ARG A 18 16.27 -23.26 -28.36
C ARG A 18 16.09 -21.78 -27.91
N ALA A 19 15.65 -20.94 -28.85
CA ALA A 19 15.35 -19.54 -28.57
C ALA A 19 14.22 -19.39 -27.52
N ALA A 20 13.16 -20.20 -27.62
CA ALA A 20 12.05 -20.19 -26.67
C ALA A 20 12.52 -20.61 -25.26
N LEU A 21 13.32 -21.67 -25.15
CA LEU A 21 13.85 -22.15 -23.87
C LEU A 21 14.77 -21.12 -23.18
N THR A 22 15.56 -20.38 -23.98
CA THR A 22 16.42 -19.32 -23.44
C THR A 22 15.63 -18.11 -23.00
N MET A 23 14.66 -17.68 -23.82
CA MET A 23 13.82 -16.55 -23.48
C MET A 23 12.94 -16.85 -22.26
N LEU A 24 12.59 -18.13 -22.01
CA LEU A 24 11.74 -18.54 -20.90
C LEU A 24 12.28 -18.08 -19.55
N GLY A 25 13.59 -18.21 -19.31
CA GLY A 25 14.22 -17.73 -18.08
C GLY A 25 14.12 -16.21 -17.90
N ILE A 26 14.30 -15.44 -18.98
CA ILE A 26 14.13 -13.99 -18.97
C ILE A 26 12.66 -13.61 -18.80
N ILE A 27 11.74 -14.28 -19.53
CA ILE A 27 10.30 -14.05 -19.43
C ILE A 27 9.82 -14.25 -17.99
N ILE A 28 10.18 -15.37 -17.35
CA ILE A 28 9.79 -15.67 -15.96
C ILE A 28 10.37 -14.62 -15.00
N GLY A 29 11.66 -14.27 -15.16
CA GLY A 29 12.31 -13.28 -14.30
C GLY A 29 11.68 -11.89 -14.39
N VAL A 30 11.39 -11.42 -15.62
CA VAL A 30 10.73 -10.12 -15.85
C VAL A 30 9.29 -10.16 -15.37
N MET A 31 8.56 -11.24 -15.66
CA MET A 31 7.18 -11.42 -15.24
C MET A 31 7.07 -11.42 -13.71
N ALA A 32 7.95 -12.16 -13.03
CA ALA A 32 7.97 -12.15 -11.56
C ALA A 32 8.25 -10.76 -10.99
N LEU A 33 9.26 -10.05 -11.54
CA LEU A 33 9.59 -8.69 -11.12
C LEU A 33 8.40 -7.73 -11.28
N VAL A 34 7.85 -7.67 -12.48
CA VAL A 34 6.80 -6.70 -12.82
C VAL A 34 5.51 -7.01 -12.07
N VAL A 35 5.07 -8.27 -12.05
CA VAL A 35 3.81 -8.65 -11.37
C VAL A 35 3.91 -8.42 -9.86
N LEU A 36 4.97 -8.94 -9.22
CA LEU A 36 5.09 -8.86 -7.77
C LEU A 36 5.23 -7.43 -7.27
N VAL A 37 6.08 -6.61 -7.92
CA VAL A 37 6.25 -5.20 -7.53
C VAL A 37 4.97 -4.40 -7.80
N SER A 38 4.28 -4.63 -8.95
CA SER A 38 3.01 -3.96 -9.25
C SER A 38 1.90 -4.36 -8.28
N LEU A 39 1.86 -5.61 -7.81
CA LEU A 39 0.89 -6.05 -6.79
C LEU A 39 1.16 -5.37 -5.44
N VAL A 40 2.42 -5.31 -5.01
CA VAL A 40 2.80 -4.63 -3.76
C VAL A 40 2.46 -3.14 -3.83
N ASN A 41 2.85 -2.46 -4.91
CA ASN A 41 2.56 -1.04 -5.08
C ASN A 41 1.05 -0.77 -5.15
N GLY A 42 0.29 -1.60 -5.88
CA GLY A 42 -1.16 -1.47 -5.98
C GLY A 42 -1.87 -1.69 -4.64
N ALA A 43 -1.47 -2.71 -3.88
CA ALA A 43 -2.02 -2.96 -2.55
C ALA A 43 -1.69 -1.81 -1.58
N THR A 44 -0.44 -1.31 -1.59
CA THR A 44 -0.04 -0.17 -0.76
C THR A 44 -0.80 1.10 -1.15
N SER A 45 -0.94 1.39 -2.46
CA SER A 45 -1.72 2.54 -2.92
C SER A 45 -3.16 2.46 -2.46
N SER A 46 -3.82 1.30 -2.59
CA SER A 46 -5.21 1.12 -2.15
C SER A 46 -5.36 1.35 -0.64
N VAL A 47 -4.41 0.87 0.18
CA VAL A 47 -4.42 1.15 1.63
C VAL A 47 -4.17 2.64 1.89
N THR A 48 -3.20 3.25 1.22
CA THR A 48 -2.91 4.69 1.38
C THR A 48 -4.09 5.54 0.90
N ASP A 49 -4.72 5.22 -0.23
CA ASP A 49 -5.89 5.93 -0.75
C ASP A 49 -7.09 5.79 0.20
N ALA A 50 -7.33 4.59 0.73
CA ALA A 50 -8.34 4.36 1.74
C ALA A 50 -8.08 5.19 3.01
N VAL A 51 -6.84 5.25 3.47
CA VAL A 51 -6.44 6.06 4.62
C VAL A 51 -6.48 7.56 4.29
N SER A 52 -6.08 7.99 3.10
CA SER A 52 -6.09 9.41 2.68
C SER A 52 -7.49 9.96 2.40
N GLY A 53 -8.43 9.12 1.96
CA GLY A 53 -9.86 9.47 1.76
C GLY A 53 -10.60 9.77 3.06
N LEU A 54 -9.99 9.49 4.20
CA LEU A 54 -10.61 9.43 5.52
C LEU A 54 -10.55 10.74 6.34
N GLY A 55 -10.40 11.90 5.72
CA GLY A 55 -10.34 13.18 6.45
C GLY A 55 -8.94 13.42 7.05
N THR A 56 -8.09 13.83 6.25
CA THR A 56 -6.65 13.66 6.14
C THR A 56 -5.75 14.46 7.08
N SER A 57 -6.24 15.03 8.14
CA SER A 57 -5.39 15.92 8.95
C SER A 57 -5.70 15.80 10.42
N MET A 58 -5.51 14.60 10.98
CA MET A 58 -5.64 14.41 12.42
C MET A 58 -4.45 13.69 13.03
N LEU A 59 -4.13 14.09 14.26
CA LEU A 59 -3.26 13.36 15.16
C LEU A 59 -4.12 12.53 16.11
N SER A 60 -3.69 11.32 16.40
CA SER A 60 -4.18 10.55 17.55
C SER A 60 -3.22 10.73 18.70
N VAL A 61 -3.72 11.22 19.81
CA VAL A 61 -2.97 11.38 21.05
C VAL A 61 -3.48 10.35 22.05
N SER A 62 -2.57 9.57 22.62
CA SER A 62 -2.85 8.62 23.70
C SER A 62 -2.01 8.99 24.91
N ILE A 63 -2.66 9.05 26.07
CA ILE A 63 -2.03 9.36 27.35
C ILE A 63 -1.78 8.06 28.11
N SER A 64 -0.57 7.88 28.59
CA SER A 64 -0.10 6.71 29.34
C SER A 64 0.54 7.13 30.67
N ASP A 65 0.09 8.26 31.24
CA ASP A 65 0.67 8.82 32.47
C ASP A 65 0.52 7.85 33.65
N ASP A 66 1.63 7.48 34.27
CA ASP A 66 1.73 6.67 35.47
C ASP A 66 2.04 7.49 36.75
N LYS A 67 2.27 8.81 36.60
CA LYS A 67 2.64 9.71 37.68
C LYS A 67 1.44 10.42 38.35
N GLY A 68 0.23 10.16 37.84
CA GLY A 68 -1.00 10.67 38.42
C GLY A 68 -1.28 12.14 38.08
N MET A 69 -1.02 12.54 36.86
CA MET A 69 -1.37 13.84 36.26
C MET A 69 -2.52 13.72 35.24
N PRO A 70 -3.71 13.25 35.65
CA PRO A 70 -4.80 12.96 34.70
C PRO A 70 -5.22 14.24 33.96
N LEU A 71 -5.66 14.03 32.70
CA LEU A 71 -6.30 15.07 31.90
C LEU A 71 -7.82 14.95 32.06
N ASP A 72 -8.47 16.04 32.35
CA ASP A 72 -9.94 16.13 32.36
C ASP A 72 -10.45 16.67 31.00
N LEU A 73 -11.75 16.52 30.79
CA LEU A 73 -12.41 16.91 29.53
C LEU A 73 -12.27 18.42 29.24
N ASP A 74 -12.32 19.24 30.29
CA ASP A 74 -12.24 20.70 30.14
C ASP A 74 -10.83 21.14 29.76
N THR A 75 -9.80 20.54 30.33
CA THR A 75 -8.40 20.79 29.98
C THR A 75 -8.13 20.42 28.53
N VAL A 76 -8.59 19.24 28.10
CA VAL A 76 -8.36 18.78 26.72
C VAL A 76 -9.13 19.62 25.69
N ASN A 77 -10.36 20.02 26.01
CA ASN A 77 -11.11 20.96 25.17
C ASN A 77 -10.45 22.35 25.11
N GLY A 78 -9.79 22.77 26.18
CA GLY A 78 -9.06 24.05 26.23
C GLY A 78 -7.89 24.12 25.25
N TYR A 79 -7.36 23.01 24.80
CA TYR A 79 -6.29 23.00 23.76
C TYR A 79 -6.76 23.54 22.41
N MET A 80 -8.07 23.64 22.16
CA MET A 80 -8.61 24.31 20.97
C MET A 80 -8.35 25.82 20.94
N ASP A 81 -8.06 26.43 22.08
CA ASP A 81 -7.75 27.85 22.18
C ASP A 81 -6.27 28.18 21.89
N GLU A 82 -5.43 27.15 21.67
CA GLU A 82 -4.02 27.31 21.39
C GLU A 82 -3.77 27.59 19.91
N ASP A 83 -2.87 28.53 19.63
CA ASP A 83 -2.50 28.89 18.27
C ASP A 83 -1.87 27.70 17.53
N GLY A 84 -2.44 27.34 16.41
CA GLY A 84 -1.95 26.23 15.56
C GLY A 84 -2.70 24.92 15.77
N ILE A 85 -3.64 24.84 16.69
CA ILE A 85 -4.55 23.69 16.88
C ILE A 85 -5.90 24.01 16.24
N GLY A 86 -6.48 23.04 15.56
CA GLY A 86 -7.82 23.13 15.00
C GLY A 86 -8.87 22.61 15.98
N LEU A 87 -9.49 21.48 15.67
CA LEU A 87 -10.44 20.83 16.55
C LEU A 87 -9.73 19.80 17.42
N VAL A 88 -10.19 19.68 18.66
CA VAL A 88 -9.78 18.62 19.58
C VAL A 88 -11.00 17.78 19.91
N ALA A 89 -10.89 16.47 19.75
CA ALA A 89 -12.00 15.52 19.89
C ALA A 89 -11.66 14.42 20.91
N PRO A 90 -11.87 14.66 22.20
CA PRO A 90 -11.76 13.62 23.22
C PRO A 90 -12.75 12.49 22.96
N TYR A 91 -12.29 11.26 23.14
CA TYR A 91 -13.15 10.09 23.05
C TYR A 91 -12.73 9.00 24.05
N ILE A 92 -13.68 8.15 24.35
CA ILE A 92 -13.48 6.93 25.14
C ILE A 92 -14.34 5.84 24.52
N SER A 93 -13.92 4.60 24.58
CA SER A 93 -14.71 3.48 24.05
C SER A 93 -14.90 2.38 25.08
N SER A 94 -16.02 1.67 24.97
CA SER A 94 -16.35 0.52 25.80
C SER A 94 -17.26 -0.43 25.02
N SER A 95 -17.21 -1.72 25.34
CA SER A 95 -18.18 -2.70 24.84
C SER A 95 -19.35 -2.83 25.82
N VAL A 96 -20.56 -2.75 25.30
CA VAL A 96 -21.79 -2.91 26.10
C VAL A 96 -22.79 -3.78 25.34
N THR A 97 -23.77 -4.32 26.08
CA THR A 97 -24.90 -5.02 25.44
C THR A 97 -25.97 -3.99 25.05
N ALA A 98 -26.27 -3.92 23.76
CA ALA A 98 -27.39 -3.16 23.25
C ALA A 98 -28.60 -4.07 23.01
N THR A 99 -29.78 -3.57 23.31
CA THR A 99 -31.07 -4.24 23.05
C THR A 99 -31.96 -3.28 22.30
N GLY A 100 -32.27 -3.60 21.06
CA GLY A 100 -33.25 -2.94 20.24
C GLY A 100 -34.57 -3.72 20.15
N ASP A 101 -35.44 -3.30 19.25
CA ASP A 101 -36.76 -3.94 19.05
C ASP A 101 -36.64 -5.31 18.36
N GLU A 102 -35.66 -5.49 17.45
CA GLU A 102 -35.50 -6.72 16.68
C GLU A 102 -34.51 -7.70 17.34
N ALA A 103 -33.37 -7.19 17.84
CA ALA A 103 -32.31 -8.03 18.38
C ALA A 103 -31.56 -7.39 19.54
N SER A 104 -30.74 -8.23 20.19
CA SER A 104 -29.74 -7.80 21.19
C SER A 104 -28.36 -8.28 20.76
N GLY A 105 -27.35 -7.44 20.92
CA GLY A 105 -25.97 -7.76 20.57
C GLY A 105 -24.96 -6.98 21.39
N GLU A 106 -23.72 -7.40 21.32
CA GLU A 106 -22.59 -6.63 21.85
C GLU A 106 -22.25 -5.50 20.86
N VAL A 107 -22.18 -4.27 21.33
CA VAL A 107 -21.87 -3.08 20.54
C VAL A 107 -20.67 -2.36 21.12
N THR A 108 -19.88 -1.76 20.23
CA THR A 108 -18.85 -0.81 20.67
C THR A 108 -19.49 0.57 20.84
N VAL A 109 -19.42 1.08 22.05
CA VAL A 109 -19.92 2.42 22.36
C VAL A 109 -18.76 3.40 22.47
N TYR A 110 -18.88 4.49 21.76
CA TYR A 110 -17.94 5.61 21.78
C TYR A 110 -18.56 6.78 22.54
N GLY A 111 -17.95 7.18 23.65
CA GLY A 111 -18.24 8.45 24.31
C GLY A 111 -17.48 9.56 23.58
N ALA A 112 -18.19 10.47 22.94
CA ALA A 112 -17.61 11.45 22.05
C ALA A 112 -18.10 12.87 22.34
N THR A 113 -17.33 13.85 21.86
CA THR A 113 -17.72 15.26 21.80
C THR A 113 -18.22 15.61 20.39
N PRO A 114 -18.89 16.77 20.19
CA PRO A 114 -19.34 17.19 18.87
C PRO A 114 -18.21 17.28 17.84
N ALA A 115 -17.02 17.72 18.24
CA ALA A 115 -15.84 17.83 17.39
C ALA A 115 -15.40 16.48 16.79
N PHE A 116 -15.75 15.37 17.42
CA PHE A 116 -15.43 14.03 16.94
C PHE A 116 -16.02 13.74 15.55
N TYR A 117 -17.21 14.27 15.27
CA TYR A 117 -17.87 14.13 13.97
C TYR A 117 -17.06 14.77 12.83
N ASP A 118 -16.61 16.01 13.04
CA ASP A 118 -15.87 16.77 12.04
C ASP A 118 -14.44 16.23 11.87
N VAL A 119 -13.76 15.93 12.98
CA VAL A 119 -12.39 15.40 12.96
C VAL A 119 -12.31 14.04 12.28
N GLN A 120 -13.32 13.20 12.48
CA GLN A 120 -13.38 11.86 11.86
C GLN A 120 -14.00 11.88 10.44
N GLY A 121 -14.43 13.04 9.94
CA GLY A 121 -15.04 13.15 8.61
C GLY A 121 -16.29 12.29 8.45
N MET A 122 -17.06 12.11 9.53
CA MET A 122 -18.27 11.28 9.52
C MET A 122 -19.35 11.88 8.65
N GLN A 123 -20.27 11.05 8.15
CA GLN A 123 -21.43 11.48 7.39
C GLN A 123 -22.70 10.93 8.03
N LEU A 124 -23.71 11.78 8.13
CA LEU A 124 -25.04 11.41 8.62
C LEU A 124 -25.89 10.88 7.46
N ALA A 125 -26.48 9.71 7.63
CA ALA A 125 -27.56 9.23 6.78
C ALA A 125 -28.85 9.93 7.16
N MET A 126 -29.13 10.08 8.47
CA MET A 126 -30.36 10.71 8.98
C MET A 126 -30.11 11.40 10.33
N GLY A 127 -30.95 12.39 10.62
CA GLY A 127 -30.97 13.05 11.93
C GLY A 127 -29.83 14.03 12.16
N ARG A 128 -29.24 14.02 13.34
CA ARG A 128 -28.13 14.88 13.76
C ARG A 128 -27.10 14.14 14.58
N PHE A 129 -25.88 14.65 14.62
CA PHE A 129 -24.87 14.19 15.57
C PHE A 129 -25.07 14.82 16.97
N LEU A 130 -24.22 14.48 17.90
CA LEU A 130 -24.20 15.00 19.26
C LEU A 130 -23.97 16.52 19.29
N LYS A 131 -24.57 17.22 20.23
CA LYS A 131 -24.36 18.65 20.46
C LYS A 131 -23.60 18.88 21.76
N THR A 132 -22.96 20.04 21.89
CA THR A 132 -22.32 20.47 23.14
C THR A 132 -23.28 20.39 24.32
N SER A 133 -24.54 20.83 24.13
CA SER A 133 -25.57 20.72 25.16
C SER A 133 -25.91 19.28 25.59
N ASP A 134 -25.70 18.30 24.71
CA ASP A 134 -25.93 16.88 25.03
C ASP A 134 -24.82 16.38 25.97
N VAL A 135 -23.58 16.84 25.76
CA VAL A 135 -22.41 16.52 26.60
C VAL A 135 -22.51 17.22 27.97
N GLU A 136 -22.84 18.53 27.98
CA GLU A 136 -22.94 19.33 29.21
C GLU A 136 -24.10 18.87 30.11
N ASN A 137 -25.24 18.52 29.52
CA ASN A 137 -26.42 18.11 30.27
C ASN A 137 -26.51 16.59 30.49
N HIS A 138 -25.50 15.83 30.08
CA HIS A 138 -25.47 14.36 30.19
C HIS A 138 -26.74 13.69 29.67
N THR A 139 -27.22 14.12 28.49
CA THR A 139 -28.49 13.66 27.95
C THR A 139 -28.41 12.19 27.52
N TYR A 140 -29.53 11.47 27.64
CA TYR A 140 -29.65 10.09 27.22
C TYR A 140 -30.02 10.03 25.72
N VAL A 141 -29.13 10.50 24.88
CA VAL A 141 -29.25 10.44 23.41
C VAL A 141 -28.08 9.65 22.83
N CYS A 142 -28.32 9.04 21.70
CA CYS A 142 -27.27 8.31 20.98
C CYS A 142 -27.37 8.51 19.46
N VAL A 143 -26.27 8.27 18.80
CA VAL A 143 -26.17 8.16 17.35
C VAL A 143 -25.66 6.76 17.05
N ILE A 144 -26.23 6.08 16.08
CA ILE A 144 -25.85 4.70 15.72
C ILE A 144 -25.42 4.64 14.25
N ASN A 145 -24.66 3.62 13.87
CA ASN A 145 -24.37 3.40 12.45
C ASN A 145 -25.48 2.61 11.75
N GLU A 146 -25.51 2.63 10.41
CA GLU A 146 -26.54 1.94 9.61
C GLU A 146 -26.58 0.43 9.88
N THR A 147 -25.41 -0.20 10.12
CA THR A 147 -25.34 -1.62 10.50
C THR A 147 -26.07 -1.87 11.82
N ALA A 148 -25.80 -1.06 12.86
CA ALA A 148 -26.50 -1.19 14.15
C ALA A 148 -28.00 -0.89 14.04
N ALA A 149 -28.39 0.12 13.25
CA ALA A 149 -29.79 0.41 12.98
C ALA A 149 -30.52 -0.79 12.35
N THR A 150 -29.90 -1.42 11.36
CA THR A 150 -30.52 -2.54 10.63
C THR A 150 -30.56 -3.81 11.48
N GLU A 151 -29.48 -4.12 12.22
CA GLU A 151 -29.41 -5.36 13.00
C GLU A 151 -30.19 -5.31 14.31
N LEU A 152 -30.19 -4.16 15.01
CA LEU A 152 -30.82 -4.05 16.34
C LEU A 152 -32.28 -3.57 16.27
N ILE A 153 -32.58 -2.67 15.32
CA ILE A 153 -33.93 -2.06 15.19
C ILE A 153 -34.70 -2.64 14.01
N GLY A 154 -33.97 -3.12 12.96
CA GLY A 154 -34.57 -3.72 11.76
C GLY A 154 -34.69 -2.76 10.57
N TYR A 155 -34.44 -1.45 10.73
CA TYR A 155 -34.51 -0.45 9.68
C TYR A 155 -33.66 0.79 9.98
N VAL A 156 -33.22 1.49 8.93
CA VAL A 156 -32.30 2.65 9.05
C VAL A 156 -33.02 3.91 9.56
N ASP A 157 -34.32 4.11 9.20
CA ASP A 157 -35.10 5.29 9.65
C ASP A 157 -35.64 5.11 11.06
N CYS A 158 -34.69 5.05 12.04
CA CYS A 158 -34.97 4.81 13.45
C CYS A 158 -34.74 6.03 14.35
N VAL A 159 -34.67 7.23 13.77
CA VAL A 159 -34.58 8.48 14.58
C VAL A 159 -35.81 8.62 15.49
N ASP A 160 -35.59 9.11 16.69
CA ASP A 160 -36.58 9.20 17.78
C ASP A 160 -37.00 7.85 18.40
N GLN A 161 -36.46 6.72 17.97
CA GLN A 161 -36.67 5.42 18.62
C GLN A 161 -35.76 5.29 19.87
N ALA A 162 -36.12 4.39 20.77
CA ALA A 162 -35.33 4.08 21.95
C ALA A 162 -34.48 2.81 21.74
N ILE A 163 -33.27 2.83 22.24
CA ILE A 163 -32.39 1.65 22.34
C ILE A 163 -31.90 1.51 23.78
N SER A 164 -31.86 0.30 24.28
CA SER A 164 -31.35 0.03 25.64
C SER A 164 -29.89 -0.35 25.58
N LEU A 165 -29.01 0.35 26.31
CA LEU A 165 -27.59 0.07 26.48
C LEU A 165 -27.35 -0.33 27.93
N ASN A 166 -26.94 -1.57 28.20
CA ASN A 166 -26.79 -2.11 29.55
C ASN A 166 -28.02 -1.86 30.45
N GLY A 167 -29.25 -1.86 29.87
CA GLY A 167 -30.49 -1.63 30.62
C GLY A 167 -30.86 -0.16 30.82
N VAL A 168 -30.10 0.79 30.28
CA VAL A 168 -30.42 2.21 30.27
C VAL A 168 -30.94 2.60 28.88
N GLU A 169 -32.10 3.26 28.84
CA GLU A 169 -32.71 3.71 27.59
C GLU A 169 -32.08 5.00 27.06
N TYR A 170 -31.73 4.99 25.76
CA TYR A 170 -31.23 6.14 25.01
C TYR A 170 -32.11 6.39 23.79
N THR A 171 -32.34 7.66 23.48
CA THR A 171 -33.06 8.06 22.27
C THR A 171 -32.09 8.23 21.10
N ILE A 172 -32.38 7.58 19.99
CA ILE A 172 -31.59 7.68 18.75
C ILE A 172 -31.89 9.05 18.12
N VAL A 173 -30.89 9.93 18.03
CA VAL A 173 -31.03 11.27 17.43
C VAL A 173 -30.41 11.38 16.05
N GLY A 174 -29.71 10.37 15.60
CA GLY A 174 -29.13 10.29 14.27
C GLY A 174 -28.62 8.92 13.92
N VAL A 175 -28.47 8.69 12.63
CA VAL A 175 -27.88 7.48 12.05
C VAL A 175 -26.73 7.92 11.15
N LEU A 176 -25.54 7.38 11.40
CA LEU A 176 -24.35 7.58 10.57
C LEU A 176 -24.37 6.65 9.39
N SER A 177 -23.99 7.17 8.24
CA SER A 177 -23.80 6.36 7.04
C SER A 177 -22.58 5.46 7.18
N ASP A 178 -22.73 4.20 6.82
CA ASP A 178 -21.62 3.23 6.74
C ASP A 178 -20.83 3.39 5.41
N ASN A 179 -20.79 4.60 4.85
CA ASN A 179 -19.98 4.87 3.66
C ASN A 179 -18.51 4.56 3.93
N GLU A 180 -17.90 3.88 2.97
CA GLU A 180 -16.49 3.43 3.03
C GLU A 180 -15.45 4.58 3.09
N ASP A 181 -15.91 5.83 2.99
CA ASP A 181 -15.07 7.03 2.93
C ASP A 181 -14.64 7.58 4.30
N SER A 182 -15.00 6.95 5.40
CA SER A 182 -14.62 7.39 6.76
C SER A 182 -13.78 6.32 7.47
N LEU A 183 -12.71 6.74 8.17
CA LEU A 183 -11.84 5.85 8.97
C LEU A 183 -12.66 5.03 9.96
N THR A 184 -13.60 5.69 10.61
CA THR A 184 -14.49 5.05 11.56
C THR A 184 -15.35 3.99 10.88
N SER A 185 -15.89 4.27 9.70
CA SER A 185 -16.67 3.31 8.93
C SER A 185 -15.83 2.10 8.48
N MET A 186 -14.57 2.30 8.08
CA MET A 186 -13.66 1.19 7.79
C MET A 186 -13.32 0.35 9.04
N MET A 187 -13.05 1.00 10.16
CA MET A 187 -12.72 0.30 11.41
C MET A 187 -13.95 -0.36 12.04
N THR A 188 -15.15 0.18 11.81
CA THR A 188 -16.42 -0.33 12.31
C THR A 188 -17.23 -1.07 11.24
N SER A 189 -16.72 -1.21 10.03
CA SER A 189 -17.40 -1.91 8.93
C SER A 189 -17.79 -3.33 9.34
N GLY A 190 -19.12 -3.57 9.39
CA GLY A 190 -19.67 -4.83 9.89
C GLY A 190 -19.72 -4.96 11.42
N SER A 191 -19.34 -3.93 12.19
CA SER A 191 -19.49 -3.89 13.64
C SER A 191 -20.63 -2.95 14.05
N LEU A 192 -21.26 -3.27 15.18
CA LEU A 192 -22.30 -2.44 15.75
C LEU A 192 -21.66 -1.30 16.55
N ALA A 193 -21.82 -0.06 16.07
CA ALA A 193 -21.23 1.13 16.70
C ALA A 193 -22.34 2.09 17.18
N VAL A 194 -22.18 2.58 18.40
CA VAL A 194 -23.06 3.53 19.06
C VAL A 194 -22.24 4.69 19.60
N TYR A 195 -22.67 5.93 19.39
CA TYR A 195 -22.00 7.13 19.85
C TYR A 195 -22.86 7.82 20.90
N LEU A 196 -22.32 8.03 22.07
CA LEU A 196 -22.95 8.71 23.19
C LEU A 196 -22.22 10.02 23.51
N PRO A 197 -22.89 10.99 24.19
CA PRO A 197 -22.17 12.08 24.83
C PRO A 197 -21.08 11.53 25.77
N TYR A 198 -19.86 12.06 25.69
CA TYR A 198 -18.70 11.60 26.48
C TYR A 198 -19.07 11.39 27.97
N THR A 199 -19.74 12.37 28.54
CA THR A 199 -20.16 12.37 29.95
C THR A 199 -21.26 11.34 30.25
N SER A 200 -22.07 10.95 29.29
CA SER A 200 -23.11 9.93 29.46
C SER A 200 -22.55 8.52 29.47
N LEU A 201 -21.49 8.24 28.67
CA LEU A 201 -20.82 6.95 28.67
C LEU A 201 -20.11 6.69 30.02
N LEU A 202 -19.51 7.70 30.63
CA LEU A 202 -18.90 7.58 31.97
C LEU A 202 -19.87 7.11 33.05
N ARG A 203 -21.18 7.38 32.88
CA ARG A 203 -22.23 6.91 33.79
C ARG A 203 -22.77 5.53 33.47
N LEU A 204 -22.52 5.06 32.25
CA LEU A 204 -23.01 3.76 31.78
C LEU A 204 -22.13 2.61 32.26
N SER A 205 -20.85 2.86 32.56
CA SER A 205 -19.88 1.85 32.94
C SER A 205 -19.03 2.31 34.11
N ASP A 206 -19.16 1.60 35.25
CA ASP A 206 -18.38 1.87 36.47
C ASP A 206 -16.87 1.62 36.31
N SER A 207 -16.46 0.99 35.22
CA SER A 207 -15.06 0.70 34.93
C SER A 207 -14.32 1.85 34.24
N LEU A 208 -15.04 2.88 33.79
CA LEU A 208 -14.47 4.03 33.09
C LEU A 208 -14.14 5.15 34.09
N THR A 209 -12.95 5.72 33.91
CA THR A 209 -12.55 6.92 34.68
C THR A 209 -12.95 8.18 33.92
N SER A 210 -13.08 9.31 34.66
CA SER A 210 -13.34 10.60 34.02
C SER A 210 -12.13 11.19 33.29
N GLU A 211 -11.02 10.49 33.34
CA GLU A 211 -9.75 10.88 32.70
C GLU A 211 -9.81 10.69 31.22
N VAL A 212 -9.33 11.67 30.46
CA VAL A 212 -9.19 11.58 29.03
C VAL A 212 -7.87 10.89 28.70
N THR A 213 -7.96 9.64 28.24
CA THR A 213 -6.80 8.85 27.85
C THR A 213 -6.52 8.90 26.36
N SER A 214 -7.49 9.36 25.55
CA SER A 214 -7.33 9.42 24.10
C SER A 214 -8.15 10.57 23.50
N PHE A 215 -7.55 11.28 22.56
CA PHE A 215 -8.23 12.31 21.81
C PHE A 215 -7.60 12.48 20.41
N TYR A 216 -8.39 12.95 19.48
CA TYR A 216 -7.92 13.36 18.15
C TYR A 216 -7.74 14.86 18.08
N VAL A 217 -6.77 15.30 17.29
CA VAL A 217 -6.51 16.73 17.04
C VAL A 217 -6.43 16.94 15.53
N SER A 218 -7.12 17.94 15.00
CA SER A 218 -7.03 18.34 13.62
C SER A 218 -6.22 19.63 13.42
N ALA A 219 -5.72 19.83 12.20
CA ALA A 219 -5.13 21.10 11.84
C ALA A 219 -6.21 22.17 11.59
N PRO A 220 -5.93 23.46 11.84
CA PRO A 220 -6.76 24.55 11.37
C PRO A 220 -6.70 24.62 9.82
N GLU A 221 -7.68 25.30 9.18
CA GLU A 221 -7.82 25.35 7.71
C GLU A 221 -6.52 25.73 6.93
N ASN A 222 -5.63 26.51 7.53
CA ASN A 222 -4.37 26.93 6.92
C ASN A 222 -3.14 26.36 7.63
N GLY A 223 -3.30 25.39 8.52
CA GLY A 223 -2.23 24.76 9.29
C GLY A 223 -1.73 23.47 8.62
N THR A 224 -0.53 23.06 9.02
CA THR A 224 0.03 21.76 8.66
C THR A 224 0.03 20.83 9.87
N MET A 225 -0.13 19.53 9.66
CA MET A 225 -0.10 18.54 10.74
C MET A 225 1.23 18.52 11.49
N GLU A 226 2.33 18.80 10.79
CA GLU A 226 3.66 18.93 11.40
C GLU A 226 3.70 20.07 12.45
N THR A 227 3.02 21.19 12.16
CA THR A 227 2.90 22.28 13.13
C THR A 227 2.05 21.87 14.33
N VAL A 228 0.91 21.20 14.09
CA VAL A 228 0.02 20.71 15.16
C VAL A 228 0.75 19.71 16.06
N GLU A 229 1.50 18.79 15.46
CA GLU A 229 2.31 17.79 16.19
C GLU A 229 3.35 18.46 17.07
N ALA A 230 4.08 19.45 16.54
CA ALA A 230 5.07 20.19 17.30
C ALA A 230 4.44 21.00 18.46
N VAL A 231 3.31 21.67 18.22
CA VAL A 231 2.58 22.43 19.23
C VAL A 231 2.04 21.49 20.31
N MET A 232 1.37 20.39 19.91
CA MET A 232 0.81 19.41 20.84
C MET A 232 1.90 18.73 21.67
N THR A 233 3.03 18.38 21.06
CA THR A 233 4.18 17.82 21.76
C THR A 233 4.68 18.79 22.84
N ASN A 234 4.83 20.07 22.52
CA ASN A 234 5.26 21.07 23.50
C ASN A 234 4.28 21.22 24.66
N ILE A 235 2.97 21.27 24.38
CA ILE A 235 1.92 21.36 25.40
C ILE A 235 1.95 20.15 26.35
N LEU A 236 2.07 18.95 25.78
CA LEU A 236 2.08 17.71 26.57
C LEU A 236 3.39 17.53 27.34
N MET A 237 4.54 17.91 26.77
CA MET A 237 5.83 17.93 27.48
C MET A 237 5.80 18.88 28.68
N GLU A 238 5.26 20.10 28.50
CA GLU A 238 5.08 21.05 29.63
C GLU A 238 4.12 20.47 30.67
N ARG A 239 3.01 19.84 30.23
CA ARG A 239 2.00 19.27 31.14
C ARG A 239 2.52 18.10 31.96
N PHE A 240 3.36 17.23 31.36
CA PHE A 240 3.91 16.02 31.97
C PHE A 240 5.37 16.18 32.44
N GLU A 241 5.82 17.40 32.69
CA GLU A 241 7.15 17.70 33.26
C GLU A 241 8.31 17.08 32.48
N ASP A 242 8.30 17.24 31.16
CA ASP A 242 9.29 16.68 30.20
C ASP A 242 9.35 15.14 30.15
N ASP A 243 8.25 14.47 30.48
CA ASP A 243 8.12 13.02 30.38
C ASP A 243 7.54 12.61 29.00
N ASP A 244 8.39 12.13 28.11
CA ASP A 244 8.02 11.69 26.77
C ASP A 244 7.38 10.28 26.73
N GLU A 245 7.46 9.52 27.83
CA GLU A 245 6.78 8.23 27.98
C GLU A 245 5.31 8.37 28.44
N ALA A 246 4.93 9.54 28.97
CA ALA A 246 3.60 9.81 29.48
C ALA A 246 2.54 9.95 28.37
N PHE A 247 2.93 10.16 27.13
CA PHE A 247 2.02 10.29 26.01
C PHE A 247 2.61 9.74 24.70
N SER A 248 1.74 9.45 23.75
CA SER A 248 2.11 9.05 22.40
C SER A 248 1.29 9.84 21.39
N ILE A 249 1.95 10.50 20.46
CA ILE A 249 1.33 11.19 19.34
C ILE A 249 1.57 10.36 18.07
N SER A 250 0.50 9.95 17.44
CA SER A 250 0.54 9.23 16.17
C SER A 250 -0.15 10.06 15.10
N SER A 251 0.58 10.40 14.07
CA SER A 251 0.02 11.04 12.89
C SER A 251 -0.24 10.00 11.79
N GLN A 252 -1.11 10.33 10.86
CA GLN A 252 -1.31 9.52 9.66
C GLN A 252 -0.01 9.37 8.85
N SER A 253 0.87 10.37 8.89
CA SER A 253 2.19 10.28 8.25
C SER A 253 3.03 9.11 8.78
N VAL A 254 2.91 8.75 10.05
CA VAL A 254 3.60 7.58 10.63
C VAL A 254 3.10 6.28 9.99
N LEU A 255 1.80 6.18 9.71
CA LEU A 255 1.24 5.04 9.00
C LEU A 255 1.73 4.99 7.54
N GLU A 256 1.73 6.13 6.84
CA GLU A 256 2.26 6.25 5.48
C GLU A 256 3.76 5.92 5.43
N ASP A 257 4.57 6.42 6.34
CA ASP A 257 5.99 6.12 6.47
C ASP A 257 6.24 4.64 6.77
N THR A 258 5.42 4.05 7.63
CA THR A 258 5.48 2.62 7.94
C THR A 258 5.14 1.77 6.71
N MET A 259 4.07 2.11 5.99
CA MET A 259 3.67 1.43 4.75
C MET A 259 4.73 1.60 3.66
N SER A 260 5.30 2.80 3.50
CA SER A 260 6.41 3.07 2.59
C SER A 260 7.64 2.23 2.92
N SER A 261 7.98 2.12 4.21
CA SER A 261 9.09 1.30 4.70
C SER A 261 8.86 -0.18 4.42
N ILE A 262 7.68 -0.72 4.71
CA ILE A 262 7.30 -2.10 4.42
C ILE A 262 7.37 -2.36 2.91
N THR A 263 6.81 -1.48 2.10
CA THR A 263 6.82 -1.56 0.64
C THR A 263 8.24 -1.56 0.08
N SER A 264 9.11 -0.70 0.62
CA SER A 264 10.52 -0.65 0.23
C SER A 264 11.25 -1.96 0.53
N VAL A 265 11.06 -2.52 1.73
CA VAL A 265 11.66 -3.81 2.11
C VAL A 265 11.17 -4.93 1.20
N LEU A 266 9.86 -5.00 0.96
CA LEU A 266 9.26 -6.00 0.06
C LEU A 266 9.80 -5.84 -1.37
N THR A 267 9.87 -4.63 -1.90
CA THR A 267 10.39 -4.34 -3.24
C THR A 267 11.86 -4.77 -3.38
N ILE A 268 12.70 -4.52 -2.37
CA ILE A 268 14.10 -4.97 -2.37
C ILE A 268 14.19 -6.49 -2.35
N LEU A 269 13.41 -7.16 -1.50
CA LEU A 269 13.40 -8.63 -1.41
C LEU A 269 12.93 -9.27 -2.73
N LEU A 270 11.80 -8.82 -3.26
CA LEU A 270 11.22 -9.34 -4.50
C LEU A 270 12.11 -9.02 -5.70
N GLY A 271 12.67 -7.80 -5.75
CA GLY A 271 13.65 -7.38 -6.74
C GLY A 271 14.92 -8.24 -6.71
N GLY A 272 15.40 -8.58 -5.52
CA GLY A 272 16.52 -9.49 -5.33
C GLY A 272 16.25 -10.90 -5.89
N ILE A 273 15.08 -11.48 -5.61
CA ILE A 273 14.67 -12.79 -6.15
C ILE A 273 14.57 -12.75 -7.68
N ALA A 274 13.96 -11.69 -8.23
CA ALA A 274 13.86 -11.49 -9.66
C ALA A 274 15.23 -11.31 -10.32
N ALA A 275 16.14 -10.58 -9.70
CA ALA A 275 17.50 -10.40 -10.16
C ALA A 275 18.26 -11.74 -10.27
N ILE A 276 18.13 -12.61 -9.25
CA ILE A 276 18.70 -13.96 -9.28
C ILE A 276 18.11 -14.76 -10.46
N SER A 277 16.80 -14.73 -10.64
CA SER A 277 16.10 -15.41 -11.74
C SER A 277 16.59 -14.93 -13.12
N LEU A 278 16.76 -13.61 -13.26
CA LEU A 278 17.29 -13.01 -14.49
C LEU A 278 18.77 -13.36 -14.76
N VAL A 279 19.59 -13.45 -13.71
CA VAL A 279 20.99 -13.92 -13.83
C VAL A 279 21.02 -15.37 -14.30
N VAL A 280 20.18 -16.25 -13.75
CA VAL A 280 20.05 -17.65 -14.21
C VAL A 280 19.61 -17.70 -15.67
N GLY A 281 18.63 -16.88 -16.07
CA GLY A 281 18.23 -16.70 -17.48
C GLY A 281 19.39 -16.24 -18.37
N GLY A 282 20.20 -15.29 -17.88
CA GLY A 282 21.40 -14.80 -18.56
C GLY A 282 22.47 -15.89 -18.78
N ILE A 283 22.69 -16.74 -17.76
CA ILE A 283 23.58 -17.91 -17.89
C ILE A 283 23.05 -18.86 -18.96
N GLY A 284 21.73 -19.06 -19.05
CA GLY A 284 21.09 -19.82 -20.10
C GLY A 284 21.38 -19.24 -21.49
N ILE A 285 21.30 -17.93 -21.67
CA ILE A 285 21.68 -17.24 -22.92
C ILE A 285 23.16 -17.46 -23.23
N MET A 286 24.05 -17.27 -22.27
CA MET A 286 25.48 -17.47 -22.45
C MET A 286 25.79 -18.88 -22.94
N ASN A 287 25.21 -19.91 -22.32
CA ASN A 287 25.43 -21.30 -22.70
C ASN A 287 24.97 -21.61 -24.14
N ILE A 288 23.79 -21.09 -24.51
CA ILE A 288 23.28 -21.29 -25.87
C ILE A 288 24.07 -20.51 -26.91
N MET A 289 24.50 -19.30 -26.59
CA MET A 289 25.38 -18.53 -27.46
C MET A 289 26.74 -19.24 -27.68
N LEU A 290 27.29 -19.89 -26.65
CA LEU A 290 28.50 -20.69 -26.77
C LEU A 290 28.31 -21.88 -27.77
N VAL A 291 27.17 -22.57 -27.66
CA VAL A 291 26.83 -23.65 -28.60
C VAL A 291 26.63 -23.09 -30.02
N THR A 292 25.93 -21.97 -30.16
CA THR A 292 25.71 -21.30 -31.46
C THR A 292 27.05 -20.88 -32.10
N VAL A 293 28.00 -20.37 -31.33
CA VAL A 293 29.33 -19.99 -31.79
C VAL A 293 30.09 -21.23 -32.30
N THR A 294 30.00 -22.38 -31.59
CA THR A 294 30.64 -23.63 -32.03
C THR A 294 30.00 -24.19 -33.28
N GLU A 295 28.67 -24.20 -33.41
CA GLU A 295 27.92 -24.61 -34.60
C GLU A 295 28.27 -23.75 -35.83
N ARG A 296 28.50 -22.44 -35.65
CA ARG A 296 28.83 -21.48 -36.70
C ARG A 296 30.33 -21.23 -36.88
N THR A 297 31.19 -22.05 -36.32
CA THR A 297 32.65 -21.86 -36.36
C THR A 297 33.16 -21.67 -37.77
N ARG A 298 32.74 -22.50 -38.72
CA ARG A 298 33.14 -22.43 -40.13
C ARG A 298 32.68 -21.14 -40.81
N GLU A 299 31.48 -20.70 -40.55
CA GLU A 299 30.91 -19.42 -41.06
C GLU A 299 31.73 -18.22 -40.55
N ILE A 300 32.09 -18.21 -39.26
CA ILE A 300 32.95 -17.18 -38.62
C ILE A 300 34.33 -17.19 -39.29
N GLY A 301 34.90 -18.38 -39.53
CA GLY A 301 36.18 -18.55 -40.21
C GLY A 301 36.20 -17.96 -41.62
N ILE A 302 35.17 -18.26 -42.44
CA ILE A 302 35.00 -17.70 -43.77
C ILE A 302 34.90 -16.17 -43.71
N ARG A 303 34.04 -15.60 -42.86
CA ARG A 303 33.92 -14.14 -42.73
C ARG A 303 35.23 -13.45 -42.35
N LYS A 304 35.99 -14.04 -41.46
CA LYS A 304 37.31 -13.54 -41.09
C LYS A 304 38.36 -13.68 -42.19
N ALA A 305 38.31 -14.77 -42.99
CA ALA A 305 39.21 -14.98 -44.13
C ALA A 305 39.01 -13.94 -45.20
N ILE A 306 37.75 -13.47 -45.41
CA ILE A 306 37.42 -12.37 -46.36
C ILE A 306 37.55 -10.97 -45.77
N GLY A 307 38.12 -10.81 -44.56
CA GLY A 307 38.53 -9.54 -43.98
C GLY A 307 37.59 -8.93 -42.91
N ALA A 308 36.65 -9.69 -42.35
CA ALA A 308 35.81 -9.18 -41.24
C ALA A 308 36.67 -8.88 -40.03
N SER A 309 36.51 -7.63 -39.47
CA SER A 309 37.23 -7.22 -38.28
C SER A 309 36.68 -7.93 -37.00
N ARG A 310 37.52 -8.00 -35.97
CA ARG A 310 37.11 -8.54 -34.65
C ARG A 310 35.89 -7.81 -34.09
N GLY A 311 35.83 -6.48 -34.24
CA GLY A 311 34.70 -5.66 -33.78
C GLY A 311 33.39 -6.01 -34.47
N THR A 312 33.44 -6.29 -35.77
CA THR A 312 32.27 -6.67 -36.55
C THR A 312 31.67 -8.02 -36.09
N ILE A 313 32.52 -9.01 -35.81
CA ILE A 313 32.07 -10.30 -35.27
C ILE A 313 31.54 -10.16 -33.84
N LEU A 314 32.27 -9.41 -32.99
CA LEU A 314 31.85 -9.14 -31.60
C LEU A 314 30.48 -8.46 -31.56
N SER A 315 30.30 -7.36 -32.33
CA SER A 315 29.06 -6.59 -32.32
C SER A 315 27.87 -7.42 -32.87
N GLN A 316 28.11 -8.30 -33.82
CA GLN A 316 27.08 -9.16 -34.36
C GLN A 316 26.52 -10.12 -33.30
N PHE A 317 27.40 -10.89 -32.63
CA PHE A 317 26.98 -11.87 -31.60
C PHE A 317 26.45 -11.19 -30.34
N LEU A 318 27.04 -10.06 -29.94
CA LEU A 318 26.52 -9.26 -28.84
C LEU A 318 25.12 -8.73 -29.10
N MET A 319 24.86 -8.21 -30.32
CA MET A 319 23.53 -7.75 -30.73
C MET A 319 22.53 -8.91 -30.75
N GLU A 320 22.94 -10.11 -31.13
CA GLU A 320 22.07 -11.31 -31.11
C GLU A 320 21.64 -11.64 -29.67
N ALA A 321 22.56 -11.59 -28.70
CA ALA A 321 22.24 -11.82 -27.28
C ALA A 321 21.33 -10.73 -26.73
N VAL A 322 21.61 -9.46 -27.02
CA VAL A 322 20.78 -8.34 -26.55
C VAL A 322 19.37 -8.41 -27.15
N VAL A 323 19.23 -8.72 -28.45
CA VAL A 323 17.92 -8.87 -29.08
C VAL A 323 17.11 -10.01 -28.45
N LEU A 324 17.74 -11.14 -28.12
CA LEU A 324 17.08 -12.23 -27.41
C LEU A 324 16.59 -11.81 -26.03
N CYS A 325 17.42 -11.09 -25.25
CA CYS A 325 17.02 -10.55 -23.95
C CYS A 325 15.86 -9.57 -24.06
N MET A 326 15.92 -8.64 -25.01
CA MET A 326 14.88 -7.63 -25.21
C MET A 326 13.55 -8.22 -25.69
N LEU A 327 13.59 -9.26 -26.53
CA LEU A 327 12.38 -9.99 -26.93
C LEU A 327 11.78 -10.76 -25.75
N GLY A 328 12.62 -11.40 -24.93
CA GLY A 328 12.19 -12.05 -23.69
C GLY A 328 11.58 -11.06 -22.71
N CYS A 329 12.20 -9.89 -22.56
CA CYS A 329 11.69 -8.79 -21.74
C CYS A 329 10.31 -8.29 -22.23
N ALA A 330 10.18 -8.02 -23.54
CA ALA A 330 8.91 -7.56 -24.11
C ALA A 330 7.77 -8.57 -23.91
N LEU A 331 8.06 -9.86 -24.10
CA LEU A 331 7.10 -10.93 -23.85
C LEU A 331 6.78 -11.06 -22.35
N GLY A 332 7.78 -10.91 -21.48
CA GLY A 332 7.59 -10.92 -20.03
C GLY A 332 6.67 -9.77 -19.57
N ILE A 333 6.91 -8.55 -20.06
CA ILE A 333 6.06 -7.39 -19.77
C ILE A 333 4.63 -7.57 -20.29
N PHE A 334 4.49 -8.09 -21.52
CA PHE A 334 3.16 -8.37 -22.09
C PHE A 334 2.38 -9.40 -21.27
N LEU A 335 3.03 -10.48 -20.85
CA LEU A 335 2.40 -11.49 -19.99
C LEU A 335 2.07 -10.92 -18.61
N SER A 336 2.95 -10.08 -18.04
CA SER A 336 2.68 -9.38 -16.78
C SER A 336 1.43 -8.50 -16.85
N TRP A 337 1.30 -7.74 -17.95
CA TRP A 337 0.11 -6.94 -18.19
C TRP A 337 -1.16 -7.80 -18.26
N ALA A 338 -1.13 -8.92 -18.97
CA ALA A 338 -2.26 -9.84 -19.08
C ALA A 338 -2.64 -10.44 -17.71
N ILE A 339 -1.64 -10.80 -16.89
CA ILE A 339 -1.88 -11.31 -15.52
C ILE A 339 -2.49 -10.23 -14.64
N LEU A 340 -1.94 -9.01 -14.62
CA LEU A 340 -2.45 -7.92 -13.81
C LEU A 340 -3.89 -7.57 -14.19
N GLN A 341 -4.25 -7.54 -15.48
CA GLN A 341 -5.63 -7.36 -15.93
C GLN A 341 -6.57 -8.46 -15.41
N THR A 342 -6.09 -9.71 -15.40
CA THR A 342 -6.87 -10.83 -14.89
C THR A 342 -7.06 -10.72 -13.38
N VAL A 343 -6.02 -10.34 -12.65
CA VAL A 343 -6.07 -10.14 -11.19
C VAL A 343 -7.04 -9.01 -10.85
N THR A 344 -6.93 -7.86 -11.52
CA THR A 344 -7.84 -6.71 -11.31
C THR A 344 -9.30 -7.09 -11.53
N THR A 345 -9.62 -7.89 -12.57
CA THR A 345 -10.99 -8.34 -12.83
C THR A 345 -11.52 -9.34 -11.80
N VAL A 346 -10.65 -10.18 -11.23
CA VAL A 346 -11.03 -11.15 -10.18
C VAL A 346 -11.19 -10.46 -8.81
N VAL A 347 -10.36 -9.46 -8.53
CA VAL A 347 -10.32 -8.75 -7.26
C VAL A 347 -11.14 -7.45 -7.30
N SER A 348 -11.92 -7.23 -8.35
CA SER A 348 -12.76 -6.02 -8.52
C SER A 348 -13.76 -5.78 -7.38
N SER A 349 -14.07 -6.80 -6.57
CA SER A 349 -14.90 -6.66 -5.37
C SER A 349 -14.21 -5.97 -4.19
N LEU A 350 -12.89 -5.72 -4.28
CA LEU A 350 -12.08 -5.05 -3.23
C LEU A 350 -11.60 -3.65 -3.67
N ASP A 351 -12.16 -3.09 -4.75
CA ASP A 351 -11.77 -1.79 -5.34
C ASP A 351 -10.25 -1.59 -5.55
N MET A 352 -9.50 -2.69 -5.63
CA MET A 352 -8.07 -2.66 -5.89
C MET A 352 -7.78 -2.61 -7.38
N SER A 353 -7.06 -1.59 -7.85
CA SER A 353 -6.58 -1.48 -9.21
C SER A 353 -5.08 -1.76 -9.30
N PHE A 354 -4.71 -2.77 -10.06
CA PHE A 354 -3.31 -3.10 -10.31
C PHE A 354 -2.91 -2.64 -11.71
N SER A 355 -2.12 -1.58 -11.77
CA SER A 355 -1.61 -1.03 -13.04
C SER A 355 -0.13 -1.34 -13.22
N LEU A 356 0.30 -1.35 -14.48
CA LEU A 356 1.73 -1.40 -14.81
C LEU A 356 2.38 -0.08 -14.44
N ASP A 357 3.29 -0.12 -13.46
CA ASP A 357 4.13 1.02 -13.13
C ASP A 357 5.22 1.20 -14.22
N GLY A 358 5.23 2.39 -14.85
CA GLY A 358 6.21 2.75 -15.86
C GLY A 358 7.65 2.71 -15.35
N GLY A 359 7.88 3.03 -14.06
CA GLY A 359 9.18 2.94 -13.41
C GLY A 359 9.70 1.51 -13.34
N VAL A 360 8.84 0.58 -12.93
CA VAL A 360 9.18 -0.86 -12.85
C VAL A 360 9.48 -1.42 -14.23
N VAL A 361 8.70 -1.05 -15.24
CA VAL A 361 8.94 -1.46 -16.64
C VAL A 361 10.31 -0.95 -17.13
N LEU A 362 10.64 0.29 -16.85
CA LEU A 362 11.93 0.89 -17.26
C LEU A 362 13.11 0.19 -16.60
N ILE A 363 13.00 -0.11 -15.29
CA ILE A 363 14.02 -0.88 -14.55
C ILE A 363 14.18 -2.27 -15.13
N ALA A 364 13.08 -2.98 -15.43
CA ALA A 364 13.12 -4.30 -16.06
C ALA A 364 13.82 -4.28 -17.43
N VAL A 365 13.52 -3.31 -18.28
CA VAL A 365 14.15 -3.12 -19.60
C VAL A 365 15.65 -2.83 -19.46
N ALA A 366 16.03 -1.91 -18.56
CA ALA A 366 17.42 -1.58 -18.30
C ALA A 366 18.21 -2.81 -17.80
N PHE A 367 17.63 -3.56 -16.88
CA PHE A 367 18.24 -4.76 -16.32
C PHE A 367 18.40 -5.86 -17.37
N CYS A 368 17.40 -6.11 -18.22
CA CYS A 368 17.48 -7.05 -19.34
C CYS A 368 18.54 -6.65 -20.35
N PHE A 369 18.68 -5.36 -20.64
CA PHE A 369 19.75 -4.86 -21.50
C PHE A 369 21.13 -5.16 -20.91
N VAL A 370 21.35 -4.87 -19.63
CA VAL A 370 22.61 -5.16 -18.95
C VAL A 370 22.92 -6.66 -18.95
N ILE A 371 21.93 -7.50 -18.65
CA ILE A 371 22.06 -8.98 -18.72
C ILE A 371 22.49 -9.42 -20.13
N GLY A 372 21.81 -8.91 -21.17
CA GLY A 372 22.12 -9.22 -22.57
C GLY A 372 23.57 -8.86 -22.95
N VAL A 373 24.06 -7.72 -22.47
CA VAL A 373 25.44 -7.28 -22.69
C VAL A 373 26.43 -8.14 -21.89
N VAL A 374 26.21 -8.31 -20.60
CA VAL A 374 27.17 -9.01 -19.71
C VAL A 374 27.32 -10.49 -20.13
N PHE A 375 26.20 -11.19 -20.28
CA PHE A 375 26.24 -12.62 -20.64
C PHE A 375 26.45 -12.88 -22.13
N GLY A 376 26.18 -11.91 -23.01
CA GLY A 376 26.50 -11.97 -24.43
C GLY A 376 27.96 -11.67 -24.75
N LEU A 377 28.66 -10.88 -23.91
CA LEU A 377 30.02 -10.42 -24.19
C LEU A 377 31.05 -11.58 -24.24
N TYR A 378 30.93 -12.54 -23.32
CA TYR A 378 31.86 -13.67 -23.25
C TYR A 378 31.81 -14.54 -24.51
N PRO A 379 30.65 -15.08 -24.95
CA PRO A 379 30.56 -15.87 -26.20
C PRO A 379 30.93 -15.05 -27.44
N ALA A 380 30.51 -13.78 -27.51
CA ALA A 380 30.84 -12.90 -28.63
C ALA A 380 32.36 -12.65 -28.72
N ASN A 381 33.04 -12.46 -27.59
CA ASN A 381 34.51 -12.30 -27.59
C ASN A 381 35.23 -13.60 -27.97
N LYS A 382 34.72 -14.77 -27.55
CA LYS A 382 35.24 -16.07 -27.95
C LYS A 382 35.13 -16.26 -29.46
N ALA A 383 33.99 -15.93 -30.08
CA ALA A 383 33.79 -15.93 -31.53
C ALA A 383 34.78 -14.96 -32.24
N ALA A 384 34.89 -13.73 -31.70
CA ALA A 384 35.77 -12.71 -32.28
C ALA A 384 37.27 -13.03 -32.18
N LYS A 385 37.72 -13.88 -31.28
CA LYS A 385 39.12 -14.32 -31.13
C LYS A 385 39.51 -15.55 -31.94
N MET A 386 38.57 -16.27 -32.55
CA MET A 386 38.86 -17.46 -33.37
C MET A 386 39.81 -17.13 -34.52
N LYS A 387 40.80 -18.01 -34.78
CA LYS A 387 41.67 -17.90 -35.94
C LYS A 387 41.02 -18.51 -37.19
N PRO A 388 41.10 -17.89 -38.35
CA PRO A 388 40.46 -18.40 -39.58
C PRO A 388 40.87 -19.84 -39.92
N ILE A 389 42.17 -20.18 -39.75
CA ILE A 389 42.72 -21.52 -40.02
C ILE A 389 42.07 -22.57 -39.11
N ASP A 390 41.99 -22.31 -37.80
CA ASP A 390 41.44 -23.26 -36.83
C ASP A 390 39.93 -23.46 -37.06
N ALA A 391 39.25 -22.38 -37.48
CA ALA A 391 37.82 -22.40 -37.76
C ALA A 391 37.44 -23.17 -39.05
N LEU A 392 38.29 -23.18 -40.05
CA LEU A 392 38.08 -23.90 -41.34
C LEU A 392 38.39 -25.39 -41.22
N HIS A 393 39.30 -25.80 -40.30
CA HIS A 393 39.59 -27.21 -40.02
C HIS A 393 38.65 -27.87 -39.01
N TYR A 394 37.74 -27.11 -38.43
CA TYR A 394 36.77 -27.61 -37.44
C TYR A 394 35.66 -28.39 -38.17
N GLY A 395 35.68 -29.74 -38.10
CA GLY A 395 34.66 -30.63 -38.66
C GLY A 395 35.09 -31.46 -39.89
N GLY A 396 36.41 -31.63 -40.10
CA GLY A 396 36.99 -32.61 -41.02
C GLY A 396 37.33 -33.90 -40.29
#